data_8e01dd15205bf70d8a587abd15d9d9c4
#
_entry.id   8e01dd15205bf70d8a587abd15d9d9c4
#
_cell.length_a   1.000
_cell.length_b   1.000
_cell.length_c   1.000
_cell.angle_alpha   90.00
_cell.angle_beta   90.00
_cell.angle_gamma   90.00
#
_symmetry.space_group_name_H-M   'P 1'
#
loop_
_entity.id
_entity.type
_entity.pdbx_description
1 polymer ?
#
loop_
_entity_poly.entity_id
_entity_poly.type
_entity_poly.pdbx_seq_one_letter_code
_entity_poly.pdbx_strand_id
1 'polypeptide(L)'
;MRNLNFKIRYWLTSWVIVCLAGSMAWAQDLSTLEKNTPPEPEAEVYDLDDTQMRGIMQAVEMASLSAPDENYTLGKTDIIDITVMRHPEVSGVYEINSEGIIQYEFVGDLYVTGKTKNEVAEMVAVRLKEYIVNPEVTVKIVGYNSKVVYVVGEVSRPGKIFMRGNTITIREALMEAGLPLLSGVTKKSHLITPSEEGKGSKTTVNVHALLYEGDLRENLTMEPGDILYVPPTFLTKTMRAIRPVAEPIGTAAGAGRTVYGY
;
A
#
# COMPACT_ATOMS: atom_id res chain seq x y z
N MET A 1 -19.72 45.86 -63.55
CA MET A 1 -18.84 45.24 -62.60
C MET A 1 -18.47 46.17 -61.41
N ARG A 2 -19.44 46.65 -60.60
CA ARG A 2 -19.14 47.67 -59.57
C ARG A 2 -19.95 47.53 -58.29
N ASN A 3 -20.65 46.46 -58.06
CA ASN A 3 -21.51 46.35 -56.89
C ASN A 3 -21.29 45.09 -56.04
N LEU A 4 -20.25 44.26 -56.26
CA LEU A 4 -20.01 43.06 -55.52
C LEU A 4 -19.07 43.28 -54.31
N ASN A 5 -18.22 44.28 -54.32
CA ASN A 5 -17.22 44.53 -53.26
C ASN A 5 -17.77 45.23 -51.98
N PHE A 6 -18.97 45.86 -52.10
CA PHE A 6 -19.53 46.59 -50.96
C PHE A 6 -20.28 45.70 -49.97
N LYS A 7 -20.89 44.61 -50.46
CA LYS A 7 -21.62 43.68 -49.58
C LYS A 7 -20.69 42.76 -48.77
N ILE A 8 -19.51 42.47 -49.26
CA ILE A 8 -18.54 41.62 -48.57
C ILE A 8 -17.87 42.36 -47.38
N ARG A 9 -17.68 43.67 -47.47
CA ARG A 9 -17.08 44.49 -46.41
C ARG A 9 -18.00 44.64 -45.18
N TYR A 10 -19.30 44.69 -45.36
CA TYR A 10 -20.28 44.79 -44.28
C TYR A 10 -20.48 43.41 -43.56
N TRP A 11 -20.29 42.33 -44.27
CA TRP A 11 -20.45 41.01 -43.69
C TRP A 11 -19.28 40.61 -42.77
N LEU A 12 -18.07 41.00 -43.14
CA LEU A 12 -16.87 40.78 -42.32
C LEU A 12 -16.83 41.67 -41.07
N THR A 13 -17.31 42.89 -41.13
CA THR A 13 -17.37 43.77 -39.94
C THR A 13 -18.47 43.36 -38.98
N SER A 14 -19.58 42.82 -39.46
CA SER A 14 -20.65 42.29 -38.59
C SER A 14 -20.22 41.03 -37.85
N TRP A 15 -19.40 40.17 -38.44
CA TRP A 15 -18.90 38.95 -37.80
C TRP A 15 -17.85 39.24 -36.72
N VAL A 16 -17.00 40.24 -36.91
CA VAL A 16 -16.01 40.67 -35.92
C VAL A 16 -16.68 41.27 -34.69
N ILE A 17 -17.74 42.05 -34.88
CA ILE A 17 -18.51 42.67 -33.78
C ILE A 17 -19.26 41.58 -32.97
N VAL A 18 -19.81 40.55 -33.61
CA VAL A 18 -20.47 39.42 -32.93
C VAL A 18 -19.48 38.57 -32.16
N CYS A 19 -18.27 38.35 -32.68
CA CYS A 19 -17.21 37.61 -31.93
C CYS A 19 -16.67 38.41 -30.75
N LEU A 20 -16.55 39.75 -30.85
CA LEU A 20 -16.11 40.57 -29.71
C LEU A 20 -17.20 40.71 -28.62
N ALA A 21 -18.48 40.76 -29.00
CA ALA A 21 -19.58 40.75 -28.03
C ALA A 21 -19.72 39.38 -27.34
N GLY A 22 -19.47 38.27 -28.04
CA GLY A 22 -19.45 36.92 -27.47
C GLY A 22 -18.34 36.74 -26.45
N SER A 23 -17.15 37.28 -26.69
CA SER A 23 -16.01 37.17 -25.79
C SER A 23 -16.21 37.96 -24.47
N MET A 24 -16.93 39.11 -24.52
CA MET A 24 -17.29 39.86 -23.32
C MET A 24 -18.38 39.16 -22.48
N ALA A 25 -19.34 38.49 -23.11
CA ALA A 25 -20.36 37.73 -22.37
C ALA A 25 -19.77 36.53 -21.62
N TRP A 26 -18.76 35.88 -22.18
CA TRP A 26 -18.06 34.81 -21.51
C TRP A 26 -17.17 35.27 -20.36
N ALA A 27 -16.60 36.44 -20.42
CA ALA A 27 -15.80 37.03 -19.35
C ALA A 27 -16.64 37.46 -18.14
N GLN A 28 -17.90 37.83 -18.34
CA GLN A 28 -18.85 38.17 -17.28
C GLN A 28 -19.37 36.91 -16.55
N ASP A 29 -19.52 35.81 -17.29
CA ASP A 29 -19.99 34.54 -16.70
C ASP A 29 -18.92 33.86 -15.82
N LEU A 30 -17.64 34.01 -16.18
CA LEU A 30 -16.52 33.53 -15.34
C LEU A 30 -16.43 34.28 -14.00
N SER A 31 -16.74 35.58 -13.97
CA SER A 31 -16.71 36.37 -12.74
C SER A 31 -17.87 36.04 -11.77
N THR A 32 -18.97 35.51 -12.31
CA THR A 32 -20.10 35.03 -11.51
C THR A 32 -19.93 33.62 -11.01
N LEU A 33 -19.16 32.78 -11.69
CA LEU A 33 -18.79 31.44 -11.24
C LEU A 33 -17.78 31.49 -10.07
N GLU A 34 -16.90 32.49 -10.06
CA GLU A 34 -15.93 32.69 -8.97
C GLU A 34 -16.62 33.20 -7.68
N LYS A 35 -17.77 33.85 -7.81
CA LYS A 35 -18.55 34.37 -6.68
C LYS A 35 -19.50 33.35 -6.05
N ASN A 36 -19.79 32.24 -6.74
CA ASN A 36 -20.65 31.17 -6.31
C ASN A 36 -19.92 29.85 -5.99
N THR A 37 -18.59 29.85 -5.93
CA THR A 37 -17.87 28.76 -5.31
C THR A 37 -18.26 28.72 -3.84
N PRO A 38 -18.86 27.63 -3.36
CA PRO A 38 -19.07 27.49 -1.91
C PRO A 38 -17.70 27.68 -1.25
N PRO A 39 -17.64 28.35 -0.09
CA PRO A 39 -16.37 28.50 0.61
C PRO A 39 -15.74 27.11 0.71
N GLU A 40 -14.51 27.02 0.23
CA GLU A 40 -13.67 25.84 0.41
C GLU A 40 -13.75 25.52 1.90
N PRO A 41 -14.12 24.28 2.31
CA PRO A 41 -14.18 23.95 3.71
C PRO A 41 -12.82 24.33 4.26
N GLU A 42 -12.79 25.33 5.14
CA GLU A 42 -11.59 25.69 5.88
C GLU A 42 -11.08 24.37 6.45
N ALA A 43 -9.93 23.93 5.96
CA ALA A 43 -9.26 22.80 6.56
C ALA A 43 -9.06 23.22 8.01
N GLU A 44 -9.85 22.63 8.92
CA GLU A 44 -9.60 22.78 10.35
C GLU A 44 -8.17 22.27 10.54
N VAL A 45 -7.24 23.20 10.57
CA VAL A 45 -5.88 22.94 11.01
C VAL A 45 -6.05 22.61 12.49
N TYR A 46 -6.15 21.32 12.79
CA TYR A 46 -6.04 20.84 14.14
C TYR A 46 -4.65 21.23 14.62
N ASP A 47 -4.58 22.35 15.33
CA ASP A 47 -3.37 22.77 16.02
C ASP A 47 -3.18 21.83 17.20
N LEU A 48 -2.59 20.67 16.88
CA LEU A 48 -2.20 19.67 17.88
C LEU A 48 -1.06 20.28 18.69
N ASP A 49 -1.30 20.49 19.97
CA ASP A 49 -0.26 20.96 20.86
C ASP A 49 0.92 19.92 20.89
N ASP A 50 2.11 20.40 21.21
CA ASP A 50 3.33 19.57 21.27
C ASP A 50 3.17 18.33 22.16
N THR A 51 2.28 18.37 23.15
CA THR A 51 1.99 17.27 24.07
C THR A 51 1.16 16.18 23.40
N GLN A 52 0.19 16.58 22.57
CA GLN A 52 -0.63 15.67 21.78
C GLN A 52 0.18 15.03 20.66
N MET A 53 1.04 15.80 19.99
CA MET A 53 1.97 15.28 18.99
C MET A 53 2.95 14.26 19.59
N ARG A 54 3.51 14.53 20.76
CA ARG A 54 4.37 13.57 21.47
C ARG A 54 3.61 12.31 21.89
N GLY A 55 2.38 12.45 22.35
CA GLY A 55 1.52 11.31 22.70
C GLY A 55 1.22 10.43 21.48
N ILE A 56 0.92 11.04 20.33
CA ILE A 56 0.70 10.31 19.07
C ILE A 56 2.00 9.65 18.60
N MET A 57 3.13 10.34 18.64
CA MET A 57 4.43 9.79 18.27
C MET A 57 4.82 8.63 19.17
N GLN A 58 4.66 8.75 20.49
CA GLN A 58 4.88 7.65 21.43
C GLN A 58 3.95 6.46 21.18
N ALA A 59 2.67 6.71 20.89
CA ALA A 59 1.73 5.64 20.56
C ALA A 59 2.08 4.94 19.25
N VAL A 60 2.55 5.69 18.24
CA VAL A 60 3.03 5.13 16.96
C VAL A 60 4.33 4.35 17.16
N GLU A 61 5.25 4.85 17.97
CA GLU A 61 6.51 4.18 18.29
C GLU A 61 6.27 2.91 19.13
N MET A 62 5.38 2.95 20.11
CA MET A 62 4.97 1.77 20.87
C MET A 62 4.18 0.76 20.01
N ALA A 63 3.41 1.21 19.03
CA ALA A 63 2.72 0.33 18.09
C ALA A 63 3.68 -0.30 17.07
N SER A 64 4.76 0.39 16.70
CA SER A 64 5.84 -0.15 15.84
C SER A 64 6.75 -1.13 16.57
N LEU A 65 6.77 -1.04 17.90
CA LEU A 65 7.41 -1.99 18.81
C LEU A 65 6.46 -3.11 19.25
N SER A 66 5.46 -3.48 18.44
CA SER A 66 4.72 -4.72 18.65
C SER A 66 5.74 -5.82 18.80
N ALA A 67 5.94 -6.26 20.04
CA ALA A 67 6.81 -7.39 20.31
C ALA A 67 6.36 -8.54 19.40
N PRO A 68 7.30 -9.23 18.74
CA PRO A 68 6.94 -10.35 17.88
C PRO A 68 6.06 -11.29 18.68
N ASP A 69 4.92 -11.71 18.09
CA ASP A 69 3.99 -12.61 18.74
C ASP A 69 4.76 -13.85 19.25
N GLU A 70 4.73 -14.07 20.57
CA GLU A 70 5.42 -15.21 21.16
C GLU A 70 4.90 -16.54 20.61
N ASN A 71 3.65 -16.53 20.13
CA ASN A 71 2.97 -17.67 19.53
C ASN A 71 3.16 -17.76 18.01
N TYR A 72 4.03 -16.92 17.41
CA TYR A 72 4.29 -17.01 15.97
C TYR A 72 4.78 -18.43 15.62
N THR A 73 4.07 -19.07 14.70
CA THR A 73 4.46 -20.38 14.19
C THR A 73 5.31 -20.21 12.92
N LEU A 74 6.48 -20.82 12.94
CA LEU A 74 7.42 -20.76 11.82
C LEU A 74 6.84 -21.37 10.55
N GLY A 75 7.15 -20.75 9.42
CA GLY A 75 6.77 -21.23 8.10
C GLY A 75 7.96 -21.37 7.17
N LYS A 76 7.70 -21.79 5.94
CA LYS A 76 8.73 -21.91 4.88
C LYS A 76 9.29 -20.55 4.55
N THR A 77 10.57 -20.46 4.25
CA THR A 77 11.32 -19.23 3.94
C THR A 77 11.53 -18.26 5.11
N ASP A 78 11.04 -18.58 6.31
CA ASP A 78 11.42 -17.82 7.51
C ASP A 78 12.89 -18.05 7.83
N ILE A 79 13.51 -17.05 8.44
CA ILE A 79 14.93 -17.10 8.82
C ILE A 79 15.02 -17.02 10.33
N ILE A 80 15.69 -17.97 10.94
CA ILE A 80 15.90 -18.04 12.38
C ILE A 80 17.38 -17.98 12.71
N ASP A 81 17.70 -17.33 13.82
CA ASP A 81 19.01 -17.31 14.44
C ASP A 81 18.98 -18.19 15.68
N ILE A 82 19.78 -19.24 15.67
CA ILE A 82 19.93 -20.17 16.78
C ILE A 82 21.24 -19.85 17.47
N THR A 83 21.16 -19.43 18.72
CA THR A 83 22.33 -19.13 19.56
C THR A 83 22.42 -20.15 20.70
N VAL A 84 23.54 -20.83 20.80
CA VAL A 84 23.86 -21.75 21.91
C VAL A 84 24.87 -21.08 22.80
N MET A 85 24.53 -20.88 24.07
CA MET A 85 25.38 -20.16 25.02
C MET A 85 26.74 -20.86 25.17
N ARG A 86 27.82 -20.09 25.05
CA ARG A 86 29.24 -20.56 25.11
C ARG A 86 29.69 -21.48 23.97
N HIS A 87 28.84 -21.73 23.00
CA HIS A 87 29.11 -22.63 21.87
C HIS A 87 28.82 -21.90 20.50
N PRO A 88 29.68 -20.96 20.11
CA PRO A 88 29.51 -20.24 18.84
C PRO A 88 29.65 -21.18 17.63
N GLU A 89 30.35 -22.27 17.78
CA GLU A 89 30.59 -23.27 16.70
C GLU A 89 29.32 -24.02 16.28
N VAL A 90 28.30 -24.06 17.12
CA VAL A 90 26.99 -24.63 16.81
C VAL A 90 25.87 -23.58 16.73
N SER A 91 26.24 -22.29 16.78
CA SER A 91 25.31 -21.18 16.62
C SER A 91 25.31 -20.71 15.18
N GLY A 92 24.16 -20.26 14.67
CA GLY A 92 24.10 -19.79 13.29
C GLY A 92 22.71 -19.36 12.85
N VAL A 93 22.67 -18.78 11.64
CA VAL A 93 21.43 -18.31 11.00
C VAL A 93 21.01 -19.35 9.97
N TYR A 94 19.76 -19.79 10.03
CA TYR A 94 19.21 -20.84 9.19
C TYR A 94 17.93 -20.38 8.51
N GLU A 95 17.80 -20.64 7.22
CA GLU A 95 16.57 -20.46 6.45
C GLU A 95 15.79 -21.76 6.42
N ILE A 96 14.48 -21.68 6.64
CA ILE A 96 13.58 -22.83 6.56
C ILE A 96 13.29 -23.11 5.10
N ASN A 97 13.67 -24.29 4.63
CA ASN A 97 13.53 -24.69 3.24
C ASN A 97 12.06 -24.95 2.83
N SER A 98 11.84 -25.27 1.56
CA SER A 98 10.50 -25.58 1.01
C SER A 98 9.85 -26.83 1.60
N GLU A 99 10.60 -27.71 2.24
CA GLU A 99 10.11 -28.89 2.94
C GLU A 99 9.76 -28.61 4.40
N GLY A 100 10.09 -27.40 4.91
CA GLY A 100 9.83 -27.01 6.28
C GLY A 100 10.91 -27.43 7.27
N ILE A 101 12.11 -27.68 6.76
CA ILE A 101 13.27 -28.24 7.47
C ILE A 101 14.39 -27.21 7.49
N ILE A 102 15.17 -27.19 8.56
CA ILE A 102 16.50 -26.57 8.63
C ILE A 102 17.57 -27.66 8.68
N GLN A 103 18.69 -27.44 7.99
CA GLN A 103 19.89 -28.27 8.14
C GLN A 103 20.75 -27.68 9.24
N TYR A 104 20.64 -28.27 10.43
CA TYR A 104 21.36 -27.80 11.59
C TYR A 104 22.67 -28.59 11.76
N GLU A 105 23.77 -27.89 11.95
CA GLU A 105 25.08 -28.52 12.07
C GLU A 105 25.09 -29.50 13.24
N PHE A 106 25.82 -30.61 13.11
CA PHE A 106 25.96 -31.73 14.04
C PHE A 106 24.70 -32.55 14.32
N VAL A 107 23.50 -31.99 14.13
CA VAL A 107 22.22 -32.66 14.48
C VAL A 107 21.52 -33.15 13.19
N GLY A 108 21.82 -32.56 12.05
CA GLY A 108 21.18 -32.88 10.77
C GLY A 108 19.85 -32.17 10.55
N ASP A 109 18.95 -32.80 9.86
CA ASP A 109 17.67 -32.22 9.44
C ASP A 109 16.67 -32.11 10.60
N LEU A 110 16.13 -30.91 10.81
CA LEU A 110 15.14 -30.61 11.84
C LEU A 110 13.87 -30.02 11.19
N TYR A 111 12.74 -30.68 11.37
CA TYR A 111 11.44 -30.18 10.91
C TYR A 111 10.92 -29.12 11.90
N VAL A 112 10.82 -27.85 11.44
CA VAL A 112 10.51 -26.70 12.28
C VAL A 112 9.23 -25.96 11.87
N THR A 113 8.67 -26.25 10.68
CA THR A 113 7.42 -25.60 10.23
C THR A 113 6.27 -25.93 11.18
N GLY A 114 5.47 -24.91 11.50
CA GLY A 114 4.34 -25.02 12.43
C GLY A 114 4.73 -24.96 13.90
N LYS A 115 6.02 -24.92 14.23
CA LYS A 115 6.53 -24.79 15.60
C LYS A 115 6.79 -23.34 15.96
N THR A 116 6.72 -23.04 17.24
CA THR A 116 7.13 -21.75 17.80
C THR A 116 8.66 -21.70 17.99
N LYS A 117 9.21 -20.51 18.14
CA LYS A 117 10.64 -20.32 18.46
C LYS A 117 11.07 -21.10 19.71
N ASN A 118 10.20 -21.16 20.72
CA ASN A 118 10.49 -21.84 21.97
C ASN A 118 10.51 -23.36 21.80
N GLU A 119 9.56 -23.93 21.05
CA GLU A 119 9.54 -25.37 20.75
C GLU A 119 10.75 -25.79 19.93
N VAL A 120 11.22 -24.93 18.98
CA VAL A 120 12.45 -25.20 18.24
C VAL A 120 13.68 -25.16 19.17
N ALA A 121 13.74 -24.17 20.07
CA ALA A 121 14.84 -24.09 21.04
C ALA A 121 14.93 -25.38 21.95
N GLU A 122 13.78 -25.82 22.41
CA GLU A 122 13.72 -27.08 23.22
C GLU A 122 14.14 -28.29 22.38
N MET A 123 13.66 -28.39 21.14
CA MET A 123 13.99 -29.49 20.25
C MET A 123 15.51 -29.54 19.93
N VAL A 124 16.11 -28.39 19.66
CA VAL A 124 17.56 -28.27 19.42
C VAL A 124 18.33 -28.61 20.70
N ALA A 125 17.91 -28.10 21.86
CA ALA A 125 18.53 -28.38 23.12
C ALA A 125 18.53 -29.91 23.46
N VAL A 126 17.41 -30.59 23.19
CA VAL A 126 17.32 -32.05 23.43
C VAL A 126 18.32 -32.80 22.54
N ARG A 127 18.46 -32.41 21.25
CA ARG A 127 19.39 -33.06 20.32
C ARG A 127 20.85 -32.79 20.67
N LEU A 128 21.14 -31.54 21.08
CA LEU A 128 22.51 -31.17 21.48
C LEU A 128 23.00 -31.80 22.74
N LYS A 129 22.13 -32.35 23.61
CA LYS A 129 22.53 -33.07 24.84
C LYS A 129 23.44 -34.26 24.58
N GLU A 130 23.43 -34.83 23.38
CA GLU A 130 24.35 -35.91 23.00
C GLU A 130 25.80 -35.42 22.85
N TYR A 131 26.00 -34.13 22.63
CA TYR A 131 27.30 -33.49 22.32
C TYR A 131 27.73 -32.50 23.39
N ILE A 132 26.77 -31.81 24.04
CA ILE A 132 27.00 -30.69 24.96
C ILE A 132 26.27 -30.97 26.29
N VAL A 133 26.99 -30.76 27.36
CA VAL A 133 26.42 -30.88 28.74
C VAL A 133 25.61 -29.61 29.03
N ASN A 134 24.30 -29.75 29.29
CA ASN A 134 23.37 -28.65 29.57
C ASN A 134 23.40 -27.51 28.54
N PRO A 135 23.03 -27.75 27.26
CA PRO A 135 23.00 -26.70 26.25
C PRO A 135 21.88 -25.72 26.57
N GLU A 136 22.21 -24.42 26.63
CA GLU A 136 21.27 -23.30 26.68
C GLU A 136 21.07 -22.74 25.30
N VAL A 137 19.89 -22.99 24.70
CA VAL A 137 19.57 -22.62 23.33
C VAL A 137 18.56 -21.47 23.30
N THR A 138 18.85 -20.45 22.54
CA THR A 138 17.94 -19.36 22.27
C THR A 138 17.69 -19.29 20.75
N VAL A 139 16.41 -19.19 20.35
CA VAL A 139 16.01 -19.03 18.96
C VAL A 139 15.34 -17.68 18.78
N LYS A 140 15.82 -16.90 17.80
CA LYS A 140 15.23 -15.64 17.40
C LYS A 140 14.80 -15.72 15.94
N ILE A 141 13.67 -15.14 15.62
CA ILE A 141 13.24 -14.99 14.23
C ILE A 141 13.82 -13.67 13.70
N VAL A 142 14.68 -13.75 12.68
CA VAL A 142 15.34 -12.59 12.06
C VAL A 142 14.75 -12.25 10.71
N GLY A 143 13.98 -13.17 10.10
CA GLY A 143 13.26 -12.93 8.86
C GLY A 143 11.86 -13.55 8.89
N TYR A 144 10.83 -12.71 8.82
CA TYR A 144 9.42 -13.12 8.75
C TYR A 144 8.99 -13.10 7.28
N ASN A 145 9.13 -14.22 6.57
CA ASN A 145 8.91 -14.29 5.12
C ASN A 145 7.75 -15.21 4.72
N SER A 146 7.31 -16.09 5.63
CA SER A 146 6.35 -17.15 5.32
C SER A 146 4.90 -16.66 5.27
N LYS A 147 4.53 -15.69 6.12
CA LYS A 147 3.16 -15.22 6.24
C LYS A 147 3.03 -13.83 5.68
N VAL A 148 2.10 -13.67 4.74
CA VAL A 148 1.93 -12.42 4.01
C VAL A 148 0.46 -12.11 3.78
N VAL A 149 0.12 -10.83 3.79
CA VAL A 149 -1.13 -10.29 3.28
C VAL A 149 -0.85 -9.34 2.14
N TYR A 150 -1.86 -9.02 1.37
CA TYR A 150 -1.73 -8.12 0.23
C TYR A 150 -2.58 -6.88 0.43
N VAL A 151 -2.00 -5.70 0.23
CA VAL A 151 -2.75 -4.44 0.20
C VAL A 151 -2.67 -3.88 -1.22
N VAL A 152 -3.82 -3.72 -1.86
CA VAL A 152 -3.91 -3.33 -3.27
C VAL A 152 -4.89 -2.19 -3.48
N GLY A 153 -4.70 -1.43 -4.56
CA GLY A 153 -5.55 -0.29 -4.92
C GLY A 153 -4.94 1.04 -4.56
N GLU A 154 -5.76 1.98 -4.10
CA GLU A 154 -5.38 3.38 -3.86
C GLU A 154 -4.77 3.56 -2.46
N VAL A 155 -3.58 3.01 -2.27
CA VAL A 155 -2.71 3.20 -1.09
C VAL A 155 -1.34 3.70 -1.54
N SER A 156 -0.56 4.26 -0.62
CA SER A 156 0.74 4.87 -0.97
C SER A 156 1.75 3.84 -1.49
N ARG A 157 1.78 2.64 -0.92
CA ARG A 157 2.69 1.54 -1.28
C ARG A 157 1.91 0.24 -1.41
N PRO A 158 1.17 0.03 -2.52
CA PRO A 158 0.46 -1.22 -2.73
C PRO A 158 1.44 -2.37 -2.90
N GLY A 159 1.12 -3.52 -2.32
CA GLY A 159 1.99 -4.67 -2.43
C GLY A 159 1.78 -5.72 -1.36
N LYS A 160 2.82 -6.50 -1.18
CA LYS A 160 2.93 -7.59 -0.23
C LYS A 160 3.40 -7.04 1.13
N ILE A 161 2.71 -7.39 2.19
CA ILE A 161 3.05 -7.04 3.58
C ILE A 161 3.41 -8.32 4.33
N PHE A 162 4.58 -8.33 4.93
CA PHE A 162 5.05 -9.46 5.76
C PHE A 162 4.49 -9.34 7.18
N MET A 163 3.96 -10.43 7.68
CA MET A 163 3.34 -10.49 9.00
C MET A 163 4.36 -10.91 10.05
N ARG A 164 4.40 -10.20 11.17
CA ARG A 164 5.26 -10.54 12.33
C ARG A 164 4.52 -11.35 13.38
N GLY A 165 3.28 -11.72 13.11
CA GLY A 165 2.40 -12.55 13.92
C GLY A 165 1.67 -13.57 13.05
N ASN A 166 0.87 -14.42 13.70
CA ASN A 166 0.01 -15.36 12.98
C ASN A 166 -1.15 -14.65 12.25
N THR A 167 -1.52 -13.47 12.73
CA THR A 167 -2.52 -12.58 12.15
C THR A 167 -2.01 -11.14 12.16
N ILE A 168 -2.62 -10.27 11.36
CA ILE A 168 -2.36 -8.83 11.32
C ILE A 168 -3.69 -8.09 11.25
N THR A 169 -3.79 -6.91 11.83
CA THR A 169 -5.01 -6.10 11.72
C THR A 169 -5.00 -5.24 10.46
N ILE A 170 -6.20 -4.87 9.98
CA ILE A 170 -6.34 -3.96 8.82
C ILE A 170 -5.58 -2.65 9.06
N ARG A 171 -5.65 -2.11 10.29
CA ARG A 171 -4.93 -0.89 10.65
C ARG A 171 -3.42 -1.04 10.50
N GLU A 172 -2.84 -2.12 11.01
CA GLU A 172 -1.40 -2.40 10.89
C GLU A 172 -0.98 -2.60 9.44
N ALA A 173 -1.76 -3.37 8.67
CA ALA A 173 -1.50 -3.59 7.25
C ALA A 173 -1.54 -2.28 6.44
N LEU A 174 -2.48 -1.36 6.75
CA LEU A 174 -2.54 -0.05 6.13
C LEU A 174 -1.39 0.88 6.54
N MET A 175 -0.95 0.82 7.80
CA MET A 175 0.20 1.58 8.25
C MET A 175 1.48 1.14 7.53
N GLU A 176 1.68 -0.15 7.35
CA GLU A 176 2.80 -0.72 6.61
C GLU A 176 2.73 -0.38 5.11
N ALA A 177 1.53 -0.44 4.51
CA ALA A 177 1.28 -0.03 3.11
C ALA A 177 1.32 1.50 2.91
N GLY A 178 1.44 2.29 3.97
CA GLY A 178 1.42 3.76 3.95
C GLY A 178 0.05 4.28 3.51
N LEU A 179 -0.86 4.44 4.37
CA LEU A 179 -2.20 5.05 4.32
C LEU A 179 -2.90 5.16 2.94
N PRO A 180 -4.23 5.15 2.87
CA PRO A 180 -4.97 5.34 1.63
C PRO A 180 -4.73 6.73 1.01
N LEU A 181 -4.69 6.77 -0.33
CA LEU A 181 -4.61 8.01 -1.08
C LEU A 181 -5.98 8.71 -1.15
N LEU A 182 -5.98 10.03 -1.38
CA LEU A 182 -7.20 10.82 -1.58
C LEU A 182 -8.04 10.34 -2.78
N SER A 183 -7.40 9.64 -3.72
CA SER A 183 -8.06 8.99 -4.87
C SER A 183 -8.80 7.70 -4.52
N GLY A 184 -8.68 7.21 -3.28
CA GLY A 184 -9.28 5.97 -2.82
C GLY A 184 -10.66 6.15 -2.20
N VAL A 185 -11.54 5.17 -2.38
CA VAL A 185 -12.84 5.08 -1.69
C VAL A 185 -12.67 4.31 -0.40
N THR A 186 -12.29 5.02 0.67
CA THR A 186 -12.00 4.42 1.98
C THR A 186 -13.24 3.90 2.71
N LYS A 187 -14.43 4.47 2.45
CA LYS A 187 -15.71 4.04 3.08
C LYS A 187 -16.23 2.69 2.56
N LYS A 188 -15.71 2.19 1.45
CA LYS A 188 -16.13 0.93 0.81
C LYS A 188 -14.90 0.14 0.35
N SER A 189 -13.95 -0.03 1.23
CA SER A 189 -12.83 -0.94 1.03
C SER A 189 -13.28 -2.38 1.21
N HIS A 190 -12.53 -3.33 0.73
CA HIS A 190 -12.93 -4.74 0.74
C HIS A 190 -11.78 -5.59 1.28
N LEU A 191 -12.10 -6.36 2.29
CA LEU A 191 -11.27 -7.50 2.71
C LEU A 191 -11.74 -8.71 1.90
N ILE A 192 -10.82 -9.34 1.20
CA ILE A 192 -11.05 -10.53 0.36
C ILE A 192 -10.20 -11.66 0.93
N THR A 193 -10.85 -12.67 1.43
CA THR A 193 -10.21 -13.90 1.89
C THR A 193 -10.32 -14.93 0.77
N PRO A 194 -9.21 -15.37 0.17
CA PRO A 194 -9.22 -16.41 -0.85
C PRO A 194 -9.78 -17.73 -0.30
N SER A 195 -10.51 -18.46 -1.13
CA SER A 195 -10.95 -19.82 -0.82
C SER A 195 -10.37 -20.79 -1.83
N GLU A 196 -10.07 -22.00 -1.41
CA GLU A 196 -9.54 -23.07 -2.27
C GLU A 196 -10.50 -23.43 -3.42
N GLU A 197 -11.81 -23.16 -3.25
CA GLU A 197 -12.83 -23.40 -4.27
C GLU A 197 -12.90 -22.31 -5.36
N GLY A 198 -11.97 -21.34 -5.36
CA GLY A 198 -11.87 -20.28 -6.37
C GLY A 198 -12.84 -19.10 -6.19
N LYS A 199 -13.72 -19.13 -5.18
CA LYS A 199 -14.59 -18.00 -4.79
C LYS A 199 -14.25 -17.58 -3.38
N GLY A 200 -13.43 -16.52 -3.25
CA GLY A 200 -13.12 -15.93 -1.94
C GLY A 200 -14.32 -15.22 -1.32
N SER A 201 -14.34 -15.13 0.01
CA SER A 201 -15.28 -14.27 0.73
C SER A 201 -14.89 -12.81 0.55
N LYS A 202 -15.88 -11.91 0.52
CA LYS A 202 -15.67 -10.48 0.38
C LYS A 202 -16.43 -9.73 1.46
N THR A 203 -15.70 -9.13 2.39
CA THR A 203 -16.26 -8.32 3.47
C THR A 203 -16.01 -6.84 3.18
N THR A 204 -17.03 -5.99 3.32
CA THR A 204 -16.86 -4.55 3.17
C THR A 204 -16.37 -3.95 4.48
N VAL A 205 -15.35 -3.10 4.41
CA VAL A 205 -14.71 -2.45 5.55
C VAL A 205 -14.71 -0.94 5.35
N ASN A 206 -15.10 -0.21 6.38
CA ASN A 206 -15.04 1.25 6.39
C ASN A 206 -13.68 1.73 6.95
N VAL A 207 -12.68 1.74 6.09
CA VAL A 207 -11.32 2.21 6.45
C VAL A 207 -11.33 3.67 6.89
N HIS A 208 -12.26 4.49 6.40
CA HIS A 208 -12.40 5.88 6.84
C HIS A 208 -12.80 5.97 8.32
N ALA A 209 -13.83 5.21 8.73
CA ALA A 209 -14.25 5.17 10.13
C ALA A 209 -13.14 4.62 11.04
N LEU A 210 -12.42 3.60 10.58
CA LEU A 210 -11.30 3.03 11.32
C LEU A 210 -10.17 4.04 11.59
N LEU A 211 -9.73 4.78 10.55
CA LEU A 211 -8.54 5.63 10.64
C LEU A 211 -8.83 7.04 11.18
N TYR A 212 -9.99 7.62 10.83
CA TYR A 212 -10.31 9.02 11.12
C TYR A 212 -11.38 9.21 12.20
N GLU A 213 -12.27 8.23 12.38
CA GLU A 213 -13.33 8.29 13.39
C GLU A 213 -13.02 7.41 14.62
N GLY A 214 -11.95 6.59 14.54
CA GLY A 214 -11.52 5.70 15.61
C GLY A 214 -12.45 4.51 15.86
N ASP A 215 -13.28 4.12 14.88
CA ASP A 215 -14.19 2.98 15.00
C ASP A 215 -13.43 1.66 14.88
N LEU A 216 -13.03 1.11 16.03
CA LEU A 216 -12.26 -0.14 16.10
C LEU A 216 -13.07 -1.39 15.70
N ARG A 217 -14.39 -1.29 15.52
CA ARG A 217 -15.21 -2.41 15.00
C ARG A 217 -14.86 -2.74 13.56
N GLU A 218 -14.32 -1.78 12.83
CA GLU A 218 -13.83 -1.93 11.45
C GLU A 218 -12.39 -2.46 11.39
N ASN A 219 -11.71 -2.61 12.54
CA ASN A 219 -10.34 -3.13 12.61
C ASN A 219 -10.34 -4.67 12.61
N LEU A 220 -10.78 -5.25 11.48
CA LEU A 220 -10.81 -6.69 11.33
C LEU A 220 -9.41 -7.29 11.30
N THR A 221 -9.31 -8.54 11.72
CA THR A 221 -8.09 -9.34 11.65
C THR A 221 -7.99 -9.98 10.27
N MET A 222 -6.79 -9.97 9.71
CA MET A 222 -6.44 -10.59 8.43
C MET A 222 -5.57 -11.82 8.69
N GLU A 223 -5.80 -12.86 7.91
CA GLU A 223 -5.03 -14.11 7.91
C GLU A 223 -4.03 -14.14 6.74
N PRO A 224 -3.01 -15.01 6.77
CA PRO A 224 -2.07 -15.15 5.66
C PRO A 224 -2.81 -15.47 4.33
N GLY A 225 -2.51 -14.68 3.31
CA GLY A 225 -3.17 -14.79 2.00
C GLY A 225 -4.30 -13.80 1.77
N ASP A 226 -4.79 -13.12 2.81
CA ASP A 226 -5.86 -12.13 2.68
C ASP A 226 -5.42 -10.92 1.84
N ILE A 227 -6.41 -10.31 1.17
CA ILE A 227 -6.21 -9.16 0.30
C ILE A 227 -7.10 -8.00 0.78
N LEU A 228 -6.49 -6.91 1.19
CA LEU A 228 -7.19 -5.66 1.43
C LEU A 228 -7.18 -4.81 0.15
N TYR A 229 -8.37 -4.56 -0.40
CA TYR A 229 -8.55 -3.77 -1.61
C TYR A 229 -9.19 -2.42 -1.31
N VAL A 230 -8.47 -1.33 -1.62
CA VAL A 230 -8.96 0.05 -1.55
C VAL A 230 -9.30 0.52 -2.97
N PRO A 231 -10.60 0.60 -3.35
CA PRO A 231 -10.98 0.92 -4.71
C PRO A 231 -10.73 2.40 -5.05
N PRO A 232 -10.45 2.74 -6.32
CA PRO A 232 -10.34 4.12 -6.78
C PRO A 232 -11.72 4.80 -6.82
N THR A 233 -11.74 6.13 -6.65
CA THR A 233 -12.94 6.96 -6.87
C THR A 233 -13.39 6.90 -8.33
N PHE A 234 -14.65 7.23 -8.58
CA PHE A 234 -15.19 7.26 -9.95
C PHE A 234 -14.38 8.17 -10.87
N LEU A 235 -13.98 9.34 -10.38
CA LEU A 235 -13.16 10.30 -11.15
C LEU A 235 -11.80 9.70 -11.55
N THR A 236 -11.13 9.02 -10.63
CA THR A 236 -9.86 8.34 -10.90
C THR A 236 -10.01 7.23 -11.94
N LYS A 237 -11.11 6.45 -11.87
CA LYS A 237 -11.43 5.42 -12.88
C LYS A 237 -11.59 6.01 -14.27
N THR A 238 -12.36 7.09 -14.41
CA THR A 238 -12.61 7.74 -15.71
C THR A 238 -11.34 8.37 -16.26
N MET A 239 -10.55 9.06 -15.44
CA MET A 239 -9.27 9.63 -15.86
C MET A 239 -8.26 8.58 -16.33
N ARG A 240 -8.18 7.43 -15.65
CA ARG A 240 -7.33 6.32 -16.12
C ARG A 240 -7.81 5.72 -17.45
N ALA A 241 -9.13 5.65 -17.68
CA ALA A 241 -9.68 5.14 -18.92
C ALA A 241 -9.45 6.09 -20.11
N ILE A 242 -9.37 7.40 -19.86
CA ILE A 242 -9.19 8.44 -20.90
C ILE A 242 -7.70 8.69 -21.20
N ARG A 243 -6.80 8.41 -20.26
CA ARG A 243 -5.37 8.69 -20.38
C ARG A 243 -4.70 8.14 -21.65
N PRO A 244 -4.96 6.90 -22.12
CA PRO A 244 -4.39 6.40 -23.36
C PRO A 244 -4.91 7.11 -24.62
N VAL A 245 -6.06 7.82 -24.53
CA VAL A 245 -6.65 8.58 -25.66
C VAL A 245 -6.15 10.04 -25.66
N ALA A 246 -5.66 10.53 -24.54
CA ALA A 246 -5.19 11.92 -24.38
C ALA A 246 -3.67 12.08 -24.58
N GLU A 247 -2.94 11.02 -24.90
CA GLU A 247 -1.56 11.20 -25.38
C GLU A 247 -1.61 11.91 -26.75
N PRO A 248 -0.99 13.10 -26.87
CA PRO A 248 -1.10 13.88 -28.08
C PRO A 248 -0.47 13.12 -29.25
N ILE A 249 -1.22 12.97 -30.33
CA ILE A 249 -0.74 12.68 -31.68
C ILE A 249 0.16 13.86 -32.14
N GLY A 250 1.20 14.17 -31.39
CA GLY A 250 1.97 15.40 -31.45
C GLY A 250 3.46 15.24 -31.71
N THR A 251 3.96 14.07 -32.12
CA THR A 251 5.38 13.92 -32.45
C THR A 251 5.70 13.20 -33.76
N ALA A 252 4.75 13.19 -34.71
CA ALA A 252 5.04 12.70 -36.06
C ALA A 252 5.38 13.83 -37.07
N ALA A 253 5.63 15.06 -36.62
CA ALA A 253 5.94 16.20 -37.50
C ALA A 253 7.42 16.67 -37.41
N GLY A 254 8.37 15.78 -37.08
CA GLY A 254 9.77 16.14 -36.90
C GLY A 254 10.80 15.31 -37.70
N ALA A 255 10.37 14.37 -38.53
CA ALA A 255 11.29 13.54 -39.32
C ALA A 255 11.25 13.86 -40.78
N GLY A 256 11.46 15.12 -41.14
CA GLY A 256 11.51 15.56 -42.53
C GLY A 256 12.44 16.74 -42.74
N ARG A 257 13.73 16.60 -42.42
CA ARG A 257 14.76 17.50 -42.95
C ARG A 257 16.15 16.95 -42.62
N THR A 258 16.77 16.34 -43.58
CA THR A 258 18.08 16.66 -44.14
C THR A 258 18.60 15.49 -44.93
N VAL A 259 18.27 15.48 -46.18
CA VAL A 259 19.14 14.87 -47.17
C VAL A 259 19.30 15.97 -48.21
N TYR A 260 20.46 16.66 -48.19
CA TYR A 260 21.14 17.24 -49.33
C TYR A 260 22.42 17.90 -48.85
N GLY A 261 23.52 17.49 -49.44
CA GLY A 261 24.71 18.36 -49.53
C GLY A 261 26.05 17.63 -49.31
N TYR A 262 26.56 17.15 -50.43
CA TYR A 262 27.98 16.96 -50.78
C TYR A 262 28.91 16.27 -49.81
#